data_97a34b116319e24581262b4712b853a7
#
_entry.id   97a34b116319e24581262b4712b853a7
#
_cell.length_a   1.000
_cell.length_b   1.000
_cell.length_c   1.000
_cell.angle_alpha   90.00
_cell.angle_beta   90.00
_cell.angle_gamma   90.00
#
_symmetry.space_group_name_H-M   'P 1'
#
loop_
_entity.id
_entity.type
_entity.pdbx_description
1 polymer ?
#
loop_
_entity_poly.entity_id
_entity_poly.type
_entity_poly.pdbx_seq_one_letter_code
_entity_poly.pdbx_strand_id
1 'polypeptide(L)'
;MAFRLPVVAAPEMPVGTQTSGSGRLPKWLKRPIPQKNSNHLTAELMEELRLETVCENAKCPNRMECYSQQTATFMILGNVCTRPCGFCAVHRGRPPQLPEADEPDRVAEAAARLGLKHVVITSVTRDDLPDGGAEHFYQCVVAVRERTGATTEVLTPDFVHCKPALGRVIEAAPDVFNHNMETVPRLYRRVRGPKSDYRWTLEMMRQVKRYNPDVKTKSGLMLGLGEQRGELLDALADLREYDVDFLTLGQYLQPGEKYLPVVRYVAPEEFDELAVLAKDMGFKKVASGPFVRSSYHARDMAETST
;
A
#
# COMPACT_ATOMS: atom_id res chain seq x y z
N MET A 1 1.56 21.76 -26.94
CA MET A 1 0.58 21.05 -27.79
C MET A 1 0.25 19.75 -27.11
N ALA A 2 -0.98 19.64 -26.56
CA ALA A 2 -1.43 18.44 -25.86
C ALA A 2 -1.85 17.40 -26.92
N PHE A 3 -1.17 16.27 -26.98
CA PHE A 3 -1.57 15.13 -27.79
C PHE A 3 -2.76 14.44 -27.11
N ARG A 4 -3.96 14.70 -27.61
CA ARG A 4 -5.14 13.89 -27.29
C ARG A 4 -5.13 12.68 -28.23
N LEU A 5 -4.90 11.49 -27.66
CA LEU A 5 -5.16 10.25 -28.39
C LEU A 5 -6.65 10.14 -28.71
N PRO A 6 -7.03 9.61 -29.91
CA PRO A 6 -8.43 9.43 -30.25
C PRO A 6 -9.04 8.40 -29.30
N VAL A 7 -10.10 8.81 -28.62
CA VAL A 7 -10.94 7.92 -27.82
C VAL A 7 -11.66 6.97 -28.79
N VAL A 8 -11.13 5.77 -28.96
CA VAL A 8 -11.87 4.67 -29.55
C VAL A 8 -12.88 4.26 -28.49
N ALA A 9 -14.15 4.49 -28.76
CA ALA A 9 -15.24 4.02 -27.91
C ALA A 9 -15.15 2.50 -27.80
N ALA A 10 -14.67 2.03 -26.64
CA ALA A 10 -14.72 0.60 -26.31
C ALA A 10 -16.19 0.18 -26.20
N PRO A 11 -16.57 -1.01 -26.70
CA PRO A 11 -17.93 -1.52 -26.56
C PRO A 11 -18.31 -1.52 -25.08
N GLU A 12 -19.49 -1.00 -24.77
CA GLU A 12 -20.11 -1.12 -23.46
C GLU A 12 -20.30 -2.60 -23.15
N MET A 13 -19.36 -3.18 -22.39
CA MET A 13 -19.53 -4.50 -21.83
C MET A 13 -20.65 -4.45 -20.81
N PRO A 14 -21.57 -5.43 -20.80
CA PRO A 14 -22.62 -5.48 -19.81
C PRO A 14 -21.97 -5.56 -18.43
N VAL A 15 -22.25 -4.57 -17.60
CA VAL A 15 -21.88 -4.55 -16.17
C VAL A 15 -22.51 -5.80 -15.55
N GLY A 16 -21.71 -6.83 -15.35
CA GLY A 16 -22.11 -8.02 -14.61
C GLY A 16 -22.40 -7.59 -13.17
N THR A 17 -23.62 -7.14 -12.92
CA THR A 17 -24.17 -6.85 -11.62
C THR A 17 -24.32 -8.15 -10.84
N GLN A 18 -23.23 -8.67 -10.27
CA GLN A 18 -23.38 -9.53 -9.10
C GLN A 18 -23.48 -8.60 -7.88
N THR A 19 -24.67 -8.01 -7.71
CA THR A 19 -25.09 -7.45 -6.44
C THR A 19 -24.93 -8.51 -5.36
N SER A 20 -24.33 -8.16 -4.24
CA SER A 20 -24.15 -8.97 -3.04
C SER A 20 -25.49 -9.38 -2.40
N GLY A 21 -26.25 -10.23 -3.10
CA GLY A 21 -27.55 -10.77 -2.61
C GLY A 21 -27.45 -11.97 -1.70
N SER A 22 -26.25 -12.51 -1.41
CA SER A 22 -26.14 -13.76 -0.63
C SER A 22 -25.08 -13.77 0.48
N GLY A 23 -24.41 -12.67 0.78
CA GLY A 23 -23.40 -12.65 1.86
C GLY A 23 -22.19 -13.59 1.67
N ARG A 24 -22.09 -14.33 0.56
CA ARG A 24 -21.03 -15.29 0.28
C ARG A 24 -20.00 -14.71 -0.69
N LEU A 25 -18.71 -14.86 -0.32
CA LEU A 25 -17.61 -14.49 -1.21
C LEU A 25 -17.64 -15.34 -2.51
N PRO A 26 -17.35 -14.72 -3.68
CA PRO A 26 -17.12 -15.43 -4.93
C PRO A 26 -16.07 -16.53 -4.80
N LYS A 27 -16.11 -17.53 -5.70
CA LYS A 27 -15.20 -18.69 -5.63
C LYS A 27 -13.72 -18.25 -5.69
N TRP A 28 -13.38 -17.25 -6.52
CA TRP A 28 -12.01 -16.74 -6.68
C TRP A 28 -11.48 -15.95 -5.48
N LEU A 29 -12.34 -15.57 -4.53
CA LEU A 29 -11.96 -14.95 -3.26
C LEU A 29 -11.88 -15.94 -2.10
N LYS A 30 -11.95 -17.24 -2.37
CA LYS A 30 -11.77 -18.28 -1.35
C LYS A 30 -10.36 -18.84 -1.45
N ARG A 31 -9.61 -18.77 -0.35
CA ARG A 31 -8.28 -19.36 -0.25
C ARG A 31 -8.29 -20.62 0.61
N PRO A 32 -7.55 -21.67 0.25
CA PRO A 32 -7.29 -22.79 1.16
C PRO A 32 -6.50 -22.28 2.37
N ILE A 33 -6.77 -22.84 3.53
CA ILE A 33 -5.98 -22.57 4.73
C ILE A 33 -4.65 -23.32 4.56
N PRO A 34 -3.48 -22.63 4.70
CA PRO A 34 -2.19 -23.30 4.63
C PRO A 34 -2.06 -24.39 5.69
N GLN A 35 -1.61 -25.58 5.30
CA GLN A 35 -1.51 -26.72 6.22
C GLN A 35 -0.24 -26.73 7.09
N LYS A 36 0.74 -25.85 6.83
CA LYS A 36 2.01 -25.80 7.57
C LYS A 36 2.00 -24.75 8.66
N ASN A 37 2.41 -25.16 9.86
CA ASN A 37 2.55 -24.33 11.07
C ASN A 37 3.73 -23.31 11.03
N SER A 38 4.30 -23.02 9.87
CA SER A 38 5.43 -22.08 9.72
C SER A 38 5.08 -20.61 10.04
N ASN A 39 3.78 -20.30 10.19
CA ASN A 39 3.30 -18.97 10.58
C ASN A 39 3.71 -18.56 12.00
N HIS A 40 3.99 -19.54 12.90
CA HIS A 40 4.31 -19.26 14.29
C HIS A 40 5.64 -18.53 14.43
N LEU A 41 6.66 -18.92 13.67
CA LEU A 41 8.00 -18.32 13.80
C LEU A 41 8.01 -16.82 13.54
N THR A 42 7.29 -16.37 12.49
CA THR A 42 7.20 -14.94 12.20
C THR A 42 6.37 -14.21 13.26
N ALA A 43 5.26 -14.80 13.72
CA ALA A 43 4.42 -14.19 14.75
C ALA A 43 5.15 -14.09 16.10
N GLU A 44 5.82 -15.17 16.52
CA GLU A 44 6.63 -15.22 17.76
C GLU A 44 7.75 -14.18 17.71
N LEU A 45 8.43 -14.02 16.57
CA LEU A 45 9.46 -13.02 16.40
C LEU A 45 8.90 -11.58 16.52
N MET A 46 7.73 -11.32 15.94
CA MET A 46 7.08 -9.99 16.07
C MET A 46 6.72 -9.72 17.54
N GLU A 47 6.19 -10.70 18.25
CA GLU A 47 5.86 -10.59 19.68
C GLU A 47 7.11 -10.38 20.54
N GLU A 48 8.14 -11.20 20.35
CA GLU A 48 9.44 -11.11 21.07
C GLU A 48 10.04 -9.70 20.93
N LEU A 49 10.05 -9.17 19.70
CA LEU A 49 10.63 -7.87 19.40
C LEU A 49 9.62 -6.70 19.59
N ARG A 50 8.42 -6.97 20.08
CA ARG A 50 7.34 -5.96 20.29
C ARG A 50 7.10 -5.12 19.03
N LEU A 51 7.03 -5.78 17.85
CA LEU A 51 6.82 -5.14 16.57
C LEU A 51 5.40 -5.34 16.07
N GLU A 52 4.84 -4.29 15.52
CA GLU A 52 3.54 -4.32 14.86
C GLU A 52 3.69 -4.61 13.37
N THR A 53 2.67 -5.26 12.78
CA THR A 53 2.60 -5.46 11.34
C THR A 53 1.26 -5.00 10.77
N VAL A 54 1.28 -4.44 9.56
CA VAL A 54 0.03 -4.16 8.84
C VAL A 54 -0.71 -5.45 8.48
N CYS A 55 0.01 -6.57 8.41
CA CYS A 55 -0.57 -7.88 8.12
C CYS A 55 -1.60 -8.29 9.17
N GLU A 56 -1.36 -7.97 10.44
CA GLU A 56 -2.29 -8.22 11.56
C GLU A 56 -3.28 -7.07 11.72
N ASN A 57 -2.79 -5.86 11.89
CA ASN A 57 -3.60 -4.69 12.22
C ASN A 57 -4.62 -4.34 11.12
N ALA A 58 -4.28 -4.54 9.85
CA ALA A 58 -5.20 -4.33 8.74
C ALA A 58 -5.99 -5.59 8.35
N LYS A 59 -5.88 -6.69 9.10
CA LYS A 59 -6.56 -7.98 8.82
C LYS A 59 -6.30 -8.47 7.39
N CYS A 60 -5.03 -8.47 6.98
CA CYS A 60 -4.63 -8.80 5.62
C CYS A 60 -4.98 -10.26 5.27
N PRO A 61 -5.66 -10.53 4.14
CA PRO A 61 -6.02 -11.89 3.74
C PRO A 61 -4.80 -12.75 3.35
N ASN A 62 -3.64 -12.11 3.14
CA ASN A 62 -2.40 -12.78 2.73
C ASN A 62 -1.49 -13.13 3.92
N ARG A 63 -1.85 -12.73 5.16
CA ARG A 63 -1.00 -12.90 6.35
C ARG A 63 -0.45 -14.30 6.49
N MET A 64 -1.31 -15.31 6.39
CA MET A 64 -0.92 -16.71 6.56
C MET A 64 0.14 -17.14 5.55
N GLU A 65 -0.01 -16.73 4.30
CA GLU A 65 0.94 -17.02 3.24
C GLU A 65 2.26 -16.28 3.47
N CYS A 66 2.21 -14.95 3.67
CA CYS A 66 3.41 -14.14 3.90
C CYS A 66 4.22 -14.63 5.12
N TYR A 67 3.55 -14.88 6.24
CA TYR A 67 4.21 -15.37 7.46
C TYR A 67 4.84 -16.75 7.26
N SER A 68 4.20 -17.64 6.49
CA SER A 68 4.76 -18.95 6.16
C SER A 68 6.01 -18.86 5.28
N GLN A 69 6.18 -17.74 4.58
CA GLN A 69 7.35 -17.40 3.77
C GLN A 69 8.34 -16.50 4.52
N GLN A 70 8.20 -16.37 5.84
CA GLN A 70 9.02 -15.50 6.69
C GLN A 70 9.04 -14.04 6.19
N THR A 71 7.91 -13.56 5.70
CA THR A 71 7.76 -12.21 5.16
C THR A 71 6.69 -11.46 5.94
N ALA A 72 6.98 -10.23 6.34
CA ALA A 72 6.07 -9.31 7.01
C ALA A 72 6.25 -7.89 6.49
N THR A 73 5.20 -7.06 6.64
CA THR A 73 5.30 -5.62 6.43
C THR A 73 5.27 -4.95 7.80
N PHE A 74 6.39 -4.38 8.21
CA PHE A 74 6.53 -3.73 9.51
C PHE A 74 5.66 -2.47 9.57
N MET A 75 4.93 -2.30 10.66
CA MET A 75 4.13 -1.11 10.92
C MET A 75 4.70 -0.38 12.12
N ILE A 76 5.42 0.68 11.86
CA ILE A 76 6.11 1.51 12.87
C ILE A 76 5.21 2.60 13.44
N LEU A 77 5.66 3.27 14.49
CA LEU A 77 4.99 4.38 15.18
C LEU A 77 3.75 3.92 15.98
N GLY A 78 3.69 2.63 16.34
CA GLY A 78 2.61 2.03 17.09
C GLY A 78 1.43 1.57 16.23
N ASN A 79 0.28 1.30 16.86
CA ASN A 79 -0.89 0.68 16.22
C ASN A 79 -2.17 1.53 16.29
N VAL A 80 -2.07 2.80 16.69
CA VAL A 80 -3.20 3.74 16.75
C VAL A 80 -3.01 4.86 15.75
N CYS A 81 -3.93 4.94 14.76
CA CYS A 81 -3.88 5.89 13.65
C CYS A 81 -4.75 7.13 13.94
N THR A 82 -4.26 8.33 13.62
CA THR A 82 -5.01 9.58 13.77
C THR A 82 -6.01 9.84 12.65
N ARG A 83 -6.06 8.98 11.60
CA ARG A 83 -6.92 9.16 10.42
C ARG A 83 -8.10 8.18 10.35
N PRO A 84 -9.29 8.66 9.92
CA PRO A 84 -10.51 7.86 9.86
C PRO A 84 -10.78 7.26 8.47
N CYS A 85 -9.80 6.62 7.83
CA CYS A 85 -10.01 6.01 6.50
C CYS A 85 -11.11 4.95 6.56
N GLY A 86 -12.14 5.07 5.70
CA GLY A 86 -13.35 4.24 5.75
C GLY A 86 -13.14 2.75 5.47
N PHE A 87 -12.02 2.40 4.84
CA PHE A 87 -11.68 1.03 4.45
C PHE A 87 -10.75 0.31 5.44
N CYS A 88 -10.02 1.06 6.29
CA CYS A 88 -8.89 0.55 7.04
C CYS A 88 -9.27 -0.02 8.40
N ALA A 89 -8.79 -1.23 8.71
CA ALA A 89 -9.06 -1.93 9.97
C ALA A 89 -8.16 -1.50 11.14
N VAL A 90 -7.08 -0.76 10.87
CA VAL A 90 -6.17 -0.26 11.91
C VAL A 90 -6.94 0.56 12.94
N HIS A 91 -6.59 0.40 14.21
CA HIS A 91 -7.26 1.10 15.31
C HIS A 91 -7.14 2.62 15.15
N ARG A 92 -8.24 3.34 15.39
CA ARG A 92 -8.32 4.80 15.23
C ARG A 92 -8.42 5.47 16.58
N GLY A 93 -7.68 6.56 16.75
CA GLY A 93 -7.75 7.30 18.00
C GLY A 93 -6.59 8.27 18.16
N ARG A 94 -6.39 8.70 19.39
CA ARG A 94 -5.22 9.44 19.82
C ARG A 94 -4.17 8.43 20.28
N PRO A 95 -2.98 8.39 19.65
CA PRO A 95 -1.91 7.50 20.10
C PRO A 95 -1.55 7.76 21.57
N PRO A 96 -1.45 6.73 22.40
CA PRO A 96 -1.21 6.90 23.84
C PRO A 96 0.25 7.23 24.17
N GLN A 97 1.17 6.94 23.25
CA GLN A 97 2.62 7.01 23.48
C GLN A 97 3.35 7.72 22.35
N LEU A 98 4.50 8.29 22.67
CA LEU A 98 5.48 8.72 21.69
C LEU A 98 6.11 7.49 21.00
N PRO A 99 6.72 7.66 19.81
CA PRO A 99 7.49 6.61 19.16
C PRO A 99 8.59 6.06 20.08
N GLU A 100 8.75 4.74 20.11
CA GLU A 100 9.80 4.08 20.87
C GLU A 100 11.15 4.27 20.16
N ALA A 101 12.13 4.83 20.87
CA ALA A 101 13.44 5.17 20.29
C ALA A 101 14.22 3.95 19.79
N ASP A 102 13.96 2.75 20.34
CA ASP A 102 14.59 1.48 19.97
C ASP A 102 13.86 0.71 18.86
N GLU A 103 12.70 1.20 18.38
CA GLU A 103 11.92 0.53 17.34
C GLU A 103 12.71 0.35 16.03
N PRO A 104 13.52 1.32 15.53
CA PRO A 104 14.35 1.14 14.34
C PRO A 104 15.33 -0.05 14.45
N ASP A 105 15.97 -0.21 15.59
CA ASP A 105 16.91 -1.32 15.85
C ASP A 105 16.19 -2.66 15.90
N ARG A 106 15.00 -2.71 16.50
CA ARG A 106 14.16 -3.92 16.55
C ARG A 106 13.64 -4.33 15.18
N VAL A 107 13.28 -3.36 14.33
CA VAL A 107 12.90 -3.61 12.92
C VAL A 107 14.08 -4.19 12.15
N ALA A 108 15.27 -3.61 12.30
CA ALA A 108 16.49 -4.12 11.66
C ALA A 108 16.87 -5.51 12.16
N GLU A 109 16.71 -5.80 13.47
CA GLU A 109 16.90 -7.13 14.05
C GLU A 109 15.94 -8.16 13.46
N ALA A 110 14.64 -7.82 13.38
CA ALA A 110 13.63 -8.71 12.79
C ALA A 110 13.95 -9.01 11.33
N ALA A 111 14.31 -7.98 10.55
CA ALA A 111 14.69 -8.12 9.14
C ALA A 111 15.91 -9.06 8.97
N ALA A 112 16.91 -8.93 9.85
CA ALA A 112 18.10 -9.80 9.85
C ALA A 112 17.75 -11.24 10.20
N ARG A 113 16.98 -11.47 11.26
CA ARG A 113 16.58 -12.82 11.71
C ARG A 113 15.68 -13.54 10.72
N LEU A 114 14.81 -12.81 10.00
CA LEU A 114 14.00 -13.35 8.90
C LEU A 114 14.78 -13.51 7.59
N GLY A 115 16.03 -13.03 7.51
CA GLY A 115 16.85 -13.09 6.29
C GLY A 115 16.28 -12.32 5.11
N LEU A 116 15.55 -11.24 5.38
CA LEU A 116 14.87 -10.46 4.34
C LEU A 116 15.86 -9.80 3.38
N LYS A 117 15.57 -9.87 2.08
CA LYS A 117 16.32 -9.19 1.03
C LYS A 117 15.65 -7.90 0.58
N HIS A 118 14.39 -7.75 0.90
CA HIS A 118 13.60 -6.54 0.66
C HIS A 118 12.68 -6.32 1.87
N VAL A 119 12.75 -5.14 2.47
CA VAL A 119 12.02 -4.80 3.70
C VAL A 119 11.00 -3.72 3.43
N VAL A 120 9.74 -4.01 3.70
CA VAL A 120 8.66 -3.02 3.59
C VAL A 120 8.32 -2.46 4.96
N ILE A 121 8.44 -1.14 5.08
CA ILE A 121 8.16 -0.37 6.29
C ILE A 121 6.98 0.55 6.04
N THR A 122 5.94 0.40 6.82
CA THR A 122 4.77 1.32 6.81
C THR A 122 4.52 1.87 8.20
N SER A 123 3.57 2.77 8.33
CA SER A 123 3.17 3.30 9.63
C SER A 123 1.68 3.57 9.74
N VAL A 124 1.21 3.76 10.95
CA VAL A 124 -0.01 4.53 11.21
C VAL A 124 0.24 6.01 10.89
N THR A 125 -0.82 6.77 10.57
CA THR A 125 -0.67 8.23 10.48
C THR A 125 -0.57 8.83 11.88
N ARG A 126 0.39 9.73 12.08
CA ARG A 126 0.72 10.40 13.33
C ARG A 126 0.65 11.93 13.16
N ASP A 127 -0.56 12.45 12.84
CA ASP A 127 -0.80 13.91 12.74
C ASP A 127 -0.54 14.66 14.07
N ASP A 128 -0.37 13.90 15.15
CA ASP A 128 -0.01 14.40 16.49
C ASP A 128 1.48 14.70 16.65
N LEU A 129 2.32 14.17 15.76
CA LEU A 129 3.76 14.44 15.75
C LEU A 129 4.08 15.64 14.83
N PRO A 130 5.04 16.50 15.21
CA PRO A 130 5.40 17.69 14.41
C PRO A 130 5.86 17.37 12.98
N ASP A 131 6.54 16.24 12.80
CA ASP A 131 7.07 15.74 11.52
C ASP A 131 6.24 14.58 10.93
N GLY A 132 5.10 14.23 11.54
CA GLY A 132 4.28 13.08 11.12
C GLY A 132 4.99 11.74 11.22
N GLY A 133 6.14 11.65 11.89
CA GLY A 133 6.97 10.46 12.05
C GLY A 133 8.03 10.26 10.95
N ALA A 134 8.34 11.30 10.17
CA ALA A 134 9.31 11.22 9.07
C ALA A 134 10.73 10.87 9.54
N GLU A 135 11.18 11.42 10.67
CA GLU A 135 12.47 11.08 11.29
C GLU A 135 12.54 9.59 11.64
N HIS A 136 11.46 9.05 12.14
CA HIS A 136 11.41 7.64 12.52
C HIS A 136 11.48 6.70 11.30
N PHE A 137 10.83 7.08 10.18
CA PHE A 137 11.03 6.39 8.90
C PHE A 137 12.48 6.41 8.46
N TYR A 138 13.12 7.58 8.53
CA TYR A 138 14.54 7.72 8.19
C TYR A 138 15.39 6.75 9.00
N GLN A 139 15.25 6.74 10.32
CA GLN A 139 16.00 5.89 11.23
C GLN A 139 15.78 4.40 10.92
N CYS A 140 14.53 3.97 10.67
CA CYS A 140 14.22 2.59 10.33
C CYS A 140 14.87 2.16 9.00
N VAL A 141 14.83 2.99 7.97
CA VAL A 141 15.46 2.70 6.66
C VAL A 141 16.96 2.56 6.81
N VAL A 142 17.62 3.48 7.53
CA VAL A 142 19.06 3.45 7.77
C VAL A 142 19.46 2.21 8.56
N ALA A 143 18.80 1.95 9.70
CA ALA A 143 19.10 0.80 10.55
C ALA A 143 18.95 -0.55 9.80
N VAL A 144 17.88 -0.71 9.01
CA VAL A 144 17.67 -1.91 8.19
C VAL A 144 18.79 -2.08 7.17
N ARG A 145 19.13 -1.01 6.44
CA ARG A 145 20.18 -1.05 5.42
C ARG A 145 21.55 -1.38 6.01
N GLU A 146 21.92 -0.72 7.10
CA GLU A 146 23.21 -0.95 7.76
C GLU A 146 23.36 -2.36 8.29
N ARG A 147 22.29 -2.92 8.86
CA ARG A 147 22.33 -4.24 9.48
C ARG A 147 22.22 -5.40 8.48
N THR A 148 21.47 -5.23 7.40
CA THR A 148 21.10 -6.35 6.52
C THR A 148 21.60 -6.20 5.07
N GLY A 149 21.89 -4.99 4.62
CA GLY A 149 22.12 -4.70 3.20
C GLY A 149 20.88 -4.90 2.31
N ALA A 150 19.70 -5.12 2.89
CA ALA A 150 18.47 -5.32 2.13
C ALA A 150 18.00 -4.03 1.48
N THR A 151 17.33 -4.16 0.34
CA THR A 151 16.57 -3.05 -0.24
C THR A 151 15.36 -2.70 0.62
N THR A 152 14.94 -1.44 0.59
CA THR A 152 13.88 -0.92 1.43
C THR A 152 12.75 -0.28 0.63
N GLU A 153 11.51 -0.60 1.00
CA GLU A 153 10.31 0.10 0.53
C GLU A 153 9.64 0.79 1.72
N VAL A 154 9.33 2.07 1.57
CA VAL A 154 8.53 2.80 2.55
C VAL A 154 7.11 3.02 2.01
N LEU A 155 6.09 2.64 2.78
CA LEU A 155 4.69 2.97 2.51
C LEU A 155 4.26 4.04 3.53
N THR A 156 4.32 5.30 3.10
CA THR A 156 4.19 6.45 3.98
C THR A 156 2.76 6.96 4.13
N PRO A 157 2.42 7.70 5.22
CA PRO A 157 1.28 8.60 5.25
C PRO A 157 1.47 9.77 4.27
N ASP A 158 0.45 10.62 4.15
CA ASP A 158 0.47 11.74 3.20
C ASP A 158 1.22 12.99 3.70
N PHE A 159 1.64 13.04 4.94
CA PHE A 159 2.31 14.19 5.56
C PHE A 159 1.65 15.55 5.29
N VAL A 160 0.33 15.59 5.06
CA VAL A 160 -0.37 16.80 4.60
C VAL A 160 -0.23 18.00 5.56
N HIS A 161 -0.06 17.72 6.85
CA HIS A 161 0.13 18.76 7.87
C HIS A 161 1.59 19.21 8.05
N CYS A 162 2.54 18.43 7.54
CA CYS A 162 3.97 18.65 7.69
C CYS A 162 4.70 18.31 6.38
N LYS A 163 4.22 18.86 5.27
CA LYS A 163 4.74 18.57 3.90
C LYS A 163 6.27 18.58 3.78
N PRO A 164 7.04 19.50 4.44
CA PRO A 164 8.50 19.47 4.39
C PRO A 164 9.11 18.19 4.96
N ALA A 165 8.41 17.48 5.83
CA ALA A 165 8.89 16.21 6.40
C ALA A 165 9.09 15.11 5.36
N LEU A 166 8.42 15.19 4.20
CA LEU A 166 8.64 14.29 3.07
C LEU A 166 10.11 14.23 2.66
N GLY A 167 10.81 15.38 2.65
CA GLY A 167 12.24 15.45 2.36
C GLY A 167 13.06 14.55 3.25
N ARG A 168 12.75 14.50 4.55
CA ARG A 168 13.48 13.66 5.51
C ARG A 168 13.35 12.16 5.20
N VAL A 169 12.17 11.71 4.77
CA VAL A 169 11.99 10.30 4.36
C VAL A 169 12.78 10.00 3.08
N ILE A 170 12.82 10.95 2.12
CA ILE A 170 13.54 10.77 0.86
C ILE A 170 15.07 10.78 1.09
N GLU A 171 15.57 11.56 2.03
CA GLU A 171 16.99 11.57 2.45
C GLU A 171 17.48 10.19 2.91
N ALA A 172 16.62 9.37 3.49
CA ALA A 172 16.94 7.97 3.80
C ALA A 172 17.23 7.13 2.54
N ALA A 173 16.91 7.66 1.34
CA ALA A 173 17.06 7.02 0.04
C ALA A 173 16.48 5.59 -0.01
N PRO A 174 15.20 5.38 0.30
CA PRO A 174 14.58 4.07 0.13
C PRO A 174 14.62 3.69 -1.36
N ASP A 175 14.72 2.40 -1.66
CA ASP A 175 14.73 1.91 -3.05
C ASP A 175 13.36 2.11 -3.72
N VAL A 176 12.28 2.00 -2.91
CA VAL A 176 10.91 2.25 -3.36
C VAL A 176 10.19 3.18 -2.38
N PHE A 177 9.65 4.27 -2.90
CA PHE A 177 8.74 5.15 -2.16
C PHE A 177 7.31 4.85 -2.60
N ASN A 178 6.50 4.37 -1.67
CA ASN A 178 5.12 3.98 -1.89
C ASN A 178 4.17 4.89 -1.08
N HIS A 179 3.14 5.40 -1.76
CA HIS A 179 1.96 5.97 -1.13
C HIS A 179 0.73 5.63 -1.96
N ASN A 180 -0.21 4.92 -1.36
CA ASN A 180 -1.39 4.46 -2.08
C ASN A 180 -2.37 5.59 -2.36
N MET A 181 -2.83 5.70 -3.60
CA MET A 181 -3.95 6.54 -4.00
C MET A 181 -5.28 6.01 -3.41
N GLU A 182 -5.41 4.70 -3.30
CA GLU A 182 -6.52 3.92 -2.75
C GLU A 182 -7.79 3.93 -3.59
N THR A 183 -8.19 5.06 -4.19
CA THR A 183 -9.42 5.17 -4.98
C THR A 183 -9.40 6.39 -5.91
N VAL A 184 -10.47 6.54 -6.70
CA VAL A 184 -10.67 7.64 -7.67
C VAL A 184 -11.08 8.95 -7.00
N PRO A 185 -10.94 10.13 -7.66
CA PRO A 185 -11.21 11.45 -7.06
C PRO A 185 -12.61 11.58 -6.44
N ARG A 186 -13.67 11.12 -7.11
CA ARG A 186 -15.05 11.22 -6.62
C ARG A 186 -15.25 10.50 -5.28
N LEU A 187 -14.55 9.40 -5.05
CA LEU A 187 -14.66 8.59 -3.84
C LEU A 187 -13.64 8.97 -2.77
N TYR A 188 -12.64 9.80 -3.09
CA TYR A 188 -11.45 10.01 -2.28
C TYR A 188 -11.76 10.42 -0.85
N ARG A 189 -12.61 11.45 -0.68
CA ARG A 189 -13.00 11.95 0.64
C ARG A 189 -13.76 10.91 1.48
N ARG A 190 -14.61 10.10 0.83
CA ARG A 190 -15.36 9.04 1.51
C ARG A 190 -14.47 7.88 1.96
N VAL A 191 -13.47 7.55 1.14
CA VAL A 191 -12.58 6.39 1.35
C VAL A 191 -11.42 6.75 2.29
N ARG A 192 -10.69 7.84 1.99
CA ARG A 192 -9.50 8.26 2.74
C ARG A 192 -9.78 9.22 3.91
N GLY A 193 -10.99 9.78 3.95
CA GLY A 193 -11.40 10.74 4.97
C GLY A 193 -11.15 12.20 4.58
N PRO A 194 -11.68 13.16 5.37
CA PRO A 194 -11.75 14.57 5.00
C PRO A 194 -10.41 15.31 4.99
N LYS A 195 -9.40 14.76 5.64
CA LYS A 195 -8.06 15.38 5.75
C LYS A 195 -7.13 15.01 4.60
N SER A 196 -7.47 13.98 3.81
CA SER A 196 -6.65 13.52 2.68
C SER A 196 -6.97 14.30 1.41
N ASP A 197 -5.95 14.55 0.60
CA ASP A 197 -6.05 15.34 -0.63
C ASP A 197 -5.49 14.54 -1.82
N TYR A 198 -6.33 14.34 -2.85
CA TYR A 198 -5.98 13.59 -4.05
C TYR A 198 -4.83 14.25 -4.84
N ARG A 199 -4.89 15.56 -5.02
CA ARG A 199 -3.87 16.30 -5.77
C ARG A 199 -2.55 16.33 -5.01
N TRP A 200 -2.60 16.47 -3.69
CA TRP A 200 -1.41 16.37 -2.86
C TRP A 200 -0.76 14.99 -2.94
N THR A 201 -1.54 13.90 -2.96
CA THR A 201 -1.01 12.55 -3.14
C THR A 201 -0.24 12.42 -4.45
N LEU A 202 -0.74 12.98 -5.54
CA LEU A 202 -0.04 13.02 -6.83
C LEU A 202 1.25 13.87 -6.74
N GLU A 203 1.13 15.10 -6.23
CA GLU A 203 2.27 16.00 -6.12
C GLU A 203 3.39 15.45 -5.24
N MET A 204 3.05 14.71 -4.19
CA MET A 204 4.03 14.02 -3.34
C MET A 204 4.88 13.04 -4.16
N MET A 205 4.29 12.26 -5.07
CA MET A 205 5.03 11.35 -5.96
C MET A 205 5.99 12.11 -6.88
N ARG A 206 5.52 13.22 -7.47
CA ARG A 206 6.36 14.09 -8.30
C ARG A 206 7.52 14.71 -7.50
N GLN A 207 7.27 15.11 -6.25
CA GLN A 207 8.32 15.64 -5.38
C GLN A 207 9.39 14.61 -5.07
N VAL A 208 9.03 13.35 -4.82
CA VAL A 208 10.00 12.25 -4.64
C VAL A 208 10.92 12.17 -5.84
N LYS A 209 10.38 12.17 -7.07
CA LYS A 209 11.17 12.10 -8.30
C LYS A 209 12.05 13.33 -8.53
N ARG A 210 11.58 14.51 -8.17
CA ARG A 210 12.39 15.75 -8.27
C ARG A 210 13.54 15.76 -7.27
N TYR A 211 13.33 15.22 -6.09
CA TYR A 211 14.35 15.17 -5.03
C TYR A 211 15.38 14.08 -5.31
N ASN A 212 14.95 12.89 -5.69
CA ASN A 212 15.80 11.77 -6.04
C ASN A 212 15.18 10.95 -7.18
N PRO A 213 15.62 11.12 -8.44
CA PRO A 213 15.06 10.42 -9.61
C PRO A 213 15.30 8.89 -9.61
N ASP A 214 16.27 8.41 -8.83
CA ASP A 214 16.60 6.98 -8.75
C ASP A 214 15.62 6.20 -7.89
N VAL A 215 14.98 6.86 -6.91
CA VAL A 215 13.94 6.25 -6.09
C VAL A 215 12.75 5.84 -6.97
N LYS A 216 12.36 4.59 -6.90
CA LYS A 216 11.16 4.10 -7.61
C LYS A 216 9.90 4.54 -6.86
N THR A 217 8.96 5.14 -7.58
CA THR A 217 7.68 5.54 -7.01
C THR A 217 6.64 4.46 -7.24
N LYS A 218 5.82 4.20 -6.22
CA LYS A 218 4.79 3.16 -6.24
C LYS A 218 3.48 3.69 -5.69
N SER A 219 2.37 3.28 -6.29
CA SER A 219 1.04 3.57 -5.77
C SER A 219 0.11 2.38 -5.97
N GLY A 220 -1.01 2.39 -5.27
CA GLY A 220 -2.00 1.33 -5.37
C GLY A 220 -3.43 1.85 -5.26
N LEU A 221 -4.36 1.13 -5.92
CA LEU A 221 -5.79 1.37 -5.81
C LEU A 221 -6.50 0.08 -5.42
N MET A 222 -7.56 0.25 -4.63
CA MET A 222 -8.51 -0.81 -4.31
C MET A 222 -9.72 -0.70 -5.22
N LEU A 223 -10.14 -1.83 -5.81
CA LEU A 223 -11.30 -1.94 -6.68
C LEU A 223 -12.50 -2.53 -5.94
N GLY A 224 -13.69 -2.11 -6.34
CA GLY A 224 -14.94 -2.58 -5.74
C GLY A 224 -15.54 -1.65 -4.70
N LEU A 225 -15.08 -0.38 -4.62
CA LEU A 225 -15.62 0.68 -3.75
C LEU A 225 -16.72 1.52 -4.43
N GLY A 226 -17.02 1.27 -5.72
CA GLY A 226 -18.02 2.00 -6.52
C GLY A 226 -17.42 2.96 -7.54
N GLU A 227 -16.13 2.80 -7.84
CA GLU A 227 -15.46 3.47 -8.95
C GLU A 227 -16.03 2.99 -10.31
N GLN A 228 -16.08 3.90 -11.28
CA GLN A 228 -16.40 3.57 -12.67
C GLN A 228 -15.10 3.31 -13.45
N ARG A 229 -15.18 2.51 -14.52
CA ARG A 229 -13.99 2.16 -15.34
C ARG A 229 -13.29 3.41 -15.88
N GLY A 230 -14.04 4.39 -16.40
CA GLY A 230 -13.45 5.64 -16.89
C GLY A 230 -12.71 6.41 -15.81
N GLU A 231 -13.31 6.55 -14.61
CA GLU A 231 -12.66 7.23 -13.47
C GLU A 231 -11.38 6.52 -13.03
N LEU A 232 -11.36 5.18 -13.10
CA LEU A 232 -10.17 4.40 -12.79
C LEU A 232 -9.05 4.67 -13.81
N LEU A 233 -9.36 4.64 -15.10
CA LEU A 233 -8.38 4.91 -16.17
C LEU A 233 -7.84 6.34 -16.08
N ASP A 234 -8.68 7.32 -15.78
CA ASP A 234 -8.27 8.71 -15.52
C ASP A 234 -7.30 8.79 -14.32
N ALA A 235 -7.61 8.08 -13.23
CA ALA A 235 -6.71 8.05 -12.07
C ALA A 235 -5.37 7.35 -12.36
N LEU A 236 -5.35 6.33 -13.22
CA LEU A 236 -4.10 5.71 -13.69
C LEU A 236 -3.29 6.67 -14.56
N ALA A 237 -3.96 7.42 -15.44
CA ALA A 237 -3.31 8.44 -16.27
C ALA A 237 -2.71 9.57 -15.39
N ASP A 238 -3.45 10.04 -14.38
CA ASP A 238 -2.95 11.00 -13.40
C ASP A 238 -1.67 10.48 -12.70
N LEU A 239 -1.68 9.22 -12.23
CA LEU A 239 -0.50 8.63 -11.60
C LEU A 239 0.71 8.58 -12.54
N ARG A 240 0.50 8.28 -13.82
CA ARG A 240 1.58 8.29 -14.83
C ARG A 240 2.07 9.70 -15.13
N GLU A 241 1.18 10.69 -15.22
CA GLU A 241 1.57 12.08 -15.39
C GLU A 241 2.47 12.57 -14.24
N TYR A 242 2.28 12.01 -13.03
CA TYR A 242 3.07 12.34 -11.84
C TYR A 242 4.22 11.36 -11.56
N ASP A 243 4.70 10.67 -12.60
CA ASP A 243 5.90 9.83 -12.59
C ASP A 243 5.85 8.61 -11.64
N VAL A 244 4.67 8.02 -11.44
CA VAL A 244 4.57 6.78 -10.68
C VAL A 244 5.08 5.60 -11.53
N ASP A 245 6.12 4.90 -11.05
CA ASP A 245 6.75 3.78 -11.75
C ASP A 245 5.98 2.47 -11.63
N PHE A 246 5.51 2.15 -10.41
CA PHE A 246 4.91 0.86 -10.06
C PHE A 246 3.46 1.01 -9.64
N LEU A 247 2.61 0.09 -10.07
CA LEU A 247 1.18 0.09 -9.77
C LEU A 247 0.75 -1.23 -9.14
N THR A 248 -0.09 -1.13 -8.10
CA THR A 248 -0.82 -2.28 -7.56
C THR A 248 -2.33 -2.06 -7.64
N LEU A 249 -3.07 -3.07 -8.13
CA LEU A 249 -4.53 -3.08 -8.17
C LEU A 249 -5.04 -4.31 -7.42
N GLY A 250 -5.86 -4.11 -6.40
CA GLY A 250 -6.38 -5.18 -5.55
C GLY A 250 -7.87 -5.05 -5.25
N GLN A 251 -8.55 -6.17 -4.96
CA GLN A 251 -9.95 -6.13 -4.53
C GLN A 251 -10.06 -5.54 -3.12
N TYR A 252 -10.92 -4.56 -2.94
CA TYR A 252 -11.35 -4.16 -1.60
C TYR A 252 -12.12 -5.30 -0.93
N LEU A 253 -11.70 -5.67 0.25
CA LEU A 253 -12.39 -6.62 1.12
C LEU A 253 -12.76 -5.91 2.41
N GLN A 254 -14.05 -5.90 2.73
CA GLN A 254 -14.56 -5.21 3.92
C GLN A 254 -14.07 -5.91 5.20
N PRO A 255 -13.32 -5.23 6.08
CA PRO A 255 -12.77 -5.87 7.28
C PRO A 255 -13.81 -6.18 8.36
N GLY A 256 -14.99 -5.62 8.27
CA GLY A 256 -16.11 -5.77 9.20
C GLY A 256 -17.22 -4.78 8.90
N GLU A 257 -18.39 -4.96 9.48
CA GLU A 257 -19.64 -4.23 9.16
C GLU A 257 -19.55 -2.70 9.30
N LYS A 258 -18.69 -2.20 10.20
CA LYS A 258 -18.49 -0.76 10.43
C LYS A 258 -17.68 -0.03 9.34
N TYR A 259 -17.09 -0.77 8.42
CA TYR A 259 -16.28 -0.22 7.32
C TYR A 259 -17.11 -0.06 6.06
N LEU A 260 -16.55 0.61 5.04
CA LEU A 260 -17.22 0.79 3.76
C LEU A 260 -17.65 -0.56 3.17
N PRO A 261 -18.89 -0.70 2.66
CA PRO A 261 -19.34 -1.93 2.03
C PRO A 261 -18.59 -2.16 0.71
N VAL A 262 -18.43 -3.43 0.35
CA VAL A 262 -18.02 -3.80 -1.01
C VAL A 262 -19.20 -3.53 -1.94
N VAL A 263 -18.99 -2.73 -2.99
CA VAL A 263 -20.00 -2.42 -3.99
C VAL A 263 -20.05 -3.53 -5.06
N ARG A 264 -18.88 -4.03 -5.47
CA ARG A 264 -18.77 -5.17 -6.39
C ARG A 264 -17.52 -5.99 -6.12
N TYR A 265 -17.55 -7.25 -6.52
CA TYR A 265 -16.39 -8.11 -6.61
C TYR A 265 -15.92 -8.15 -8.07
N VAL A 266 -14.70 -7.68 -8.29
CA VAL A 266 -14.07 -7.61 -9.62
C VAL A 266 -13.61 -9.00 -10.02
N ALA A 267 -13.91 -9.43 -11.25
CA ALA A 267 -13.49 -10.72 -11.77
C ALA A 267 -11.97 -10.74 -12.04
N PRO A 268 -11.30 -11.90 -11.90
CA PRO A 268 -9.86 -12.02 -12.18
C PRO A 268 -9.49 -11.52 -13.58
N GLU A 269 -10.31 -11.81 -14.57
CA GLU A 269 -10.10 -11.43 -15.96
C GLU A 269 -10.05 -9.90 -16.15
N GLU A 270 -10.86 -9.14 -15.37
CA GLU A 270 -10.83 -7.67 -15.38
C GLU A 270 -9.54 -7.14 -14.77
N PHE A 271 -8.99 -7.81 -13.74
CA PHE A 271 -7.66 -7.46 -13.21
C PHE A 271 -6.57 -7.70 -14.25
N ASP A 272 -6.64 -8.77 -15.03
CA ASP A 272 -5.68 -9.08 -16.09
C ASP A 272 -5.74 -8.02 -17.21
N GLU A 273 -6.94 -7.63 -17.65
CA GLU A 273 -7.14 -6.54 -18.61
C GLU A 273 -6.55 -5.21 -18.11
N LEU A 274 -6.82 -4.85 -16.85
CA LEU A 274 -6.29 -3.63 -16.24
C LEU A 274 -4.77 -3.66 -16.12
N ALA A 275 -4.17 -4.83 -15.90
CA ALA A 275 -2.72 -4.98 -15.88
C ALA A 275 -2.09 -4.68 -17.25
N VAL A 276 -2.72 -5.14 -18.35
CA VAL A 276 -2.27 -4.84 -19.72
C VAL A 276 -2.39 -3.34 -19.99
N LEU A 277 -3.56 -2.75 -19.75
CA LEU A 277 -3.79 -1.32 -19.95
C LEU A 277 -2.81 -0.45 -19.16
N ALA A 278 -2.55 -0.79 -17.91
CA ALA A 278 -1.59 -0.04 -17.09
C ALA A 278 -0.16 -0.15 -17.64
N LYS A 279 0.26 -1.31 -18.14
CA LYS A 279 1.56 -1.46 -18.81
C LYS A 279 1.64 -0.62 -20.08
N ASP A 280 0.58 -0.59 -20.90
CA ASP A 280 0.50 0.22 -22.10
C ASP A 280 0.52 1.73 -21.79
N MET A 281 0.01 2.14 -20.63
CA MET A 281 0.14 3.50 -20.10
C MET A 281 1.57 3.85 -19.63
N GLY A 282 2.49 2.87 -19.60
CA GLY A 282 3.90 3.08 -19.26
C GLY A 282 4.26 2.87 -17.79
N PHE A 283 3.43 2.20 -16.98
CA PHE A 283 3.90 1.72 -15.68
C PHE A 283 4.98 0.65 -15.89
N LYS A 284 6.12 0.81 -15.22
CA LYS A 284 7.26 -0.11 -15.35
C LYS A 284 6.95 -1.51 -14.82
N LYS A 285 6.19 -1.58 -13.72
CA LYS A 285 5.70 -2.83 -13.14
C LYS A 285 4.26 -2.67 -12.65
N VAL A 286 3.48 -3.71 -12.88
CA VAL A 286 2.07 -3.76 -12.47
C VAL A 286 1.79 -5.09 -11.79
N ALA A 287 1.30 -5.05 -10.56
CA ALA A 287 0.68 -6.18 -9.91
C ALA A 287 -0.83 -5.94 -9.81
N SER A 288 -1.62 -6.83 -10.39
CA SER A 288 -3.07 -6.69 -10.46
C SER A 288 -3.74 -8.02 -10.20
N GLY A 289 -4.68 -8.06 -9.27
CA GLY A 289 -5.38 -9.30 -8.93
C GLY A 289 -6.17 -9.20 -7.62
N PRO A 290 -7.12 -10.14 -7.40
CA PRO A 290 -8.05 -10.07 -6.26
C PRO A 290 -7.37 -9.98 -4.89
N PHE A 291 -6.23 -10.61 -4.73
CA PHE A 291 -5.48 -10.65 -3.46
C PHE A 291 -4.27 -9.72 -3.42
N VAL A 292 -4.01 -8.98 -4.50
CA VAL A 292 -2.90 -8.01 -4.51
C VAL A 292 -3.14 -6.96 -3.43
N ARG A 293 -2.06 -6.63 -2.74
CA ARG A 293 -1.93 -5.55 -1.76
C ARG A 293 -0.64 -4.80 -2.08
N SER A 294 -0.50 -3.57 -1.60
CA SER A 294 0.65 -2.72 -1.94
C SER A 294 2.00 -3.36 -1.61
N SER A 295 2.08 -4.16 -0.55
CA SER A 295 3.31 -4.87 -0.16
C SER A 295 3.33 -6.37 -0.50
N TYR A 296 2.29 -6.87 -1.19
CA TYR A 296 2.26 -8.28 -1.61
C TYR A 296 3.24 -8.51 -2.75
N HIS A 297 4.17 -9.48 -2.58
CA HIS A 297 5.27 -9.72 -3.51
C HIS A 297 6.10 -8.46 -3.85
N ALA A 298 6.29 -7.57 -2.85
CA ALA A 298 7.00 -6.29 -3.05
C ALA A 298 8.44 -6.49 -3.54
N ARG A 299 9.10 -7.56 -3.10
CA ARG A 299 10.44 -7.94 -3.57
C ARG A 299 10.48 -8.11 -5.10
N ASP A 300 9.54 -8.88 -5.66
CA ASP A 300 9.49 -9.17 -7.10
C ASP A 300 9.27 -7.88 -7.93
N MET A 301 8.58 -6.91 -7.31
CA MET A 301 8.41 -5.58 -7.91
C MET A 301 9.66 -4.70 -7.77
N ALA A 302 10.45 -4.86 -6.72
CA ALA A 302 11.66 -4.07 -6.49
C ALA A 302 12.84 -4.57 -7.33
N GLU A 303 12.95 -5.89 -7.56
CA GLU A 303 14.04 -6.46 -8.37
C GLU A 303 13.98 -5.94 -9.80
N THR A 304 15.09 -5.35 -10.27
CA THR A 304 15.25 -4.91 -11.66
C THR A 304 15.24 -6.13 -12.57
N SER A 305 14.35 -6.17 -13.56
CA SER A 305 14.47 -7.15 -14.64
C SER A 305 15.80 -6.88 -15.33
N THR A 306 16.78 -7.76 -15.11
CA THR A 306 18.03 -7.82 -15.86
C THR A 306 17.76 -8.14 -17.32
#